data_4062f121a8323dbb491627fc38c9af4d
#
_entry.id   4062f121a8323dbb491627fc38c9af4d
#
_cell.length_a   1.000
_cell.length_b   1.000
_cell.length_c   1.000
_cell.angle_alpha   90.00
_cell.angle_beta   90.00
_cell.angle_gamma   90.00
#
_symmetry.space_group_name_H-M   'P 1'
#
loop_
_entity.id
_entity.type
_entity.pdbx_description
1 polymer ?
#
loop_
_entity_poly.entity_id
_entity_poly.type
_entity_poly.pdbx_seq_one_letter_code
_entity_poly.pdbx_strand_id
1 'polypeptide(L)'
;METRTGCKALIRFTVEDGVWRVTVFNPEHNHELVAPSKRHLLRSGRRISKPKAGVIESMVNAGISTKNAYSYLTKEVGESENVGFTIRDCYNYMNMQRMSMISAGDAQSLLNYFKSRHAKILCFFTQFK
;
A
#
# COMPACT_ATOMS: atom_id res chain seq x y z
N MET A 1 22.93 -7.29 -9.16
CA MET A 1 22.60 -6.33 -10.23
C MET A 1 22.76 -4.94 -9.64
N GLU A 2 23.75 -4.20 -10.11
CA GLU A 2 24.02 -2.86 -9.59
C GLU A 2 22.95 -1.90 -10.10
N THR A 3 22.19 -1.30 -9.19
CA THR A 3 21.09 -0.39 -9.52
C THR A 3 21.51 1.08 -9.59
N ARG A 4 22.80 1.36 -9.23
CA ARG A 4 23.36 2.70 -9.24
C ARG A 4 24.29 2.88 -10.45
N THR A 5 23.84 3.65 -11.41
CA THR A 5 24.58 3.92 -12.65
C THR A 5 25.48 5.15 -12.56
N GLY A 6 25.60 5.79 -11.39
CA GLY A 6 26.27 7.08 -11.27
C GLY A 6 25.59 8.22 -12.06
N CYS A 7 24.31 8.08 -12.35
CA CYS A 7 23.54 9.06 -13.09
C CYS A 7 23.56 10.41 -12.40
N LYS A 8 23.85 11.48 -13.17
CA LYS A 8 23.89 12.87 -12.70
C LYS A 8 22.59 13.61 -12.89
N ALA A 9 21.56 12.96 -13.47
CA ALA A 9 20.23 13.54 -13.57
C ALA A 9 19.68 13.82 -12.17
N LEU A 10 19.31 15.06 -11.92
CA LEU A 10 18.79 15.49 -10.62
C LEU A 10 17.88 16.71 -10.76
N ILE A 11 16.96 16.83 -9.82
CA ILE A 11 16.21 18.05 -9.56
C ILE A 11 16.39 18.38 -8.08
N ARG A 12 16.76 19.63 -7.78
CA ARG A 12 16.90 20.14 -6.42
C ARG A 12 15.91 21.25 -6.18
N PHE A 13 15.27 21.21 -5.04
CA PHE A 13 14.32 22.23 -4.60
C PHE A 13 14.86 22.91 -3.34
N THR A 14 14.57 24.20 -3.19
CA THR A 14 14.61 24.93 -1.93
C THR A 14 13.20 25.41 -1.58
N VAL A 15 12.94 25.53 -0.29
CA VAL A 15 11.67 26.08 0.21
C VAL A 15 11.99 27.40 0.90
N GLU A 16 11.49 28.49 0.33
CA GLU A 16 11.62 29.85 0.86
C GLU A 16 10.20 30.41 1.02
N ASP A 17 9.86 30.85 2.20
CA ASP A 17 8.54 31.39 2.55
C ASP A 17 7.36 30.48 2.17
N GLY A 18 7.54 29.14 2.30
CA GLY A 18 6.54 28.14 1.94
C GLY A 18 6.42 27.88 0.42
N VAL A 19 7.21 28.54 -0.41
CA VAL A 19 7.21 28.37 -1.87
C VAL A 19 8.35 27.44 -2.28
N TRP A 20 8.01 26.40 -3.06
CA TRP A 20 8.99 25.48 -3.63
C TRP A 20 9.62 26.09 -4.88
N ARG A 21 10.94 26.24 -4.88
CA ARG A 21 11.71 26.73 -6.03
C ARG A 21 12.69 25.67 -6.50
N VAL A 22 12.75 25.44 -7.82
CA VAL A 22 13.76 24.57 -8.43
C VAL A 22 15.06 25.37 -8.52
N THR A 23 16.12 24.90 -7.83
CA THR A 23 17.43 25.53 -7.83
C THR A 23 18.43 24.88 -8.77
N VAL A 24 18.27 23.56 -9.01
CA VAL A 24 19.09 22.82 -9.97
C VAL A 24 18.20 21.82 -10.72
N PHE A 25 18.35 21.81 -12.03
CA PHE A 25 17.69 20.83 -12.88
C PHE A 25 18.71 20.32 -13.93
N ASN A 26 19.01 19.02 -13.85
CA ASN A 26 19.79 18.32 -14.87
C ASN A 26 18.97 17.11 -15.36
N PRO A 27 18.40 17.17 -16.57
CA PRO A 27 17.58 16.11 -17.14
C PRO A 27 18.36 14.98 -17.79
N GLU A 28 19.69 15.12 -17.94
CA GLU A 28 20.49 14.18 -18.70
C GLU A 28 20.71 12.88 -17.91
N HIS A 29 20.24 11.78 -18.46
CA HIS A 29 20.44 10.46 -17.94
C HIS A 29 21.53 9.71 -18.69
N ASN A 30 22.38 8.97 -17.97
CA ASN A 30 23.40 8.07 -18.54
C ASN A 30 22.91 6.62 -18.70
N HIS A 31 21.61 6.40 -18.58
CA HIS A 31 20.94 5.10 -18.70
C HIS A 31 19.56 5.27 -19.34
N GLU A 32 19.03 4.18 -19.88
CA GLU A 32 17.66 4.17 -20.39
C GLU A 32 16.65 4.32 -19.26
N LEU A 33 15.59 5.06 -19.54
CA LEU A 33 14.43 5.16 -18.62
C LEU A 33 13.56 3.93 -18.74
N VAL A 34 12.95 3.55 -17.64
CA VAL A 34 12.05 2.39 -17.60
C VAL A 34 10.82 2.65 -18.45
N ALA A 35 10.48 1.70 -19.33
CA ALA A 35 9.29 1.76 -20.15
C ALA A 35 8.02 1.93 -19.25
N PRO A 36 7.00 2.67 -19.72
CA PRO A 36 5.79 2.92 -18.96
C PRO A 36 5.11 1.66 -18.42
N SER A 37 5.10 0.56 -19.19
CA SER A 37 4.56 -0.74 -18.81
C SER A 37 5.28 -1.36 -17.59
N LYS A 38 6.57 -1.07 -17.42
CA LYS A 38 7.38 -1.57 -16.29
C LYS A 38 7.44 -0.62 -15.10
N ARG A 39 6.74 0.51 -15.15
CA ARG A 39 6.75 1.52 -14.08
C ARG A 39 6.30 0.95 -12.74
N HIS A 40 5.38 0.01 -12.73
CA HIS A 40 4.89 -0.68 -11.53
C HIS A 40 5.97 -1.51 -10.82
N LEU A 41 7.09 -1.82 -11.47
CA LEU A 41 8.24 -2.50 -10.86
C LEU A 41 9.13 -1.53 -10.07
N LEU A 42 9.09 -0.24 -10.38
CA LEU A 42 9.84 0.77 -9.65
C LEU A 42 9.15 1.11 -8.32
N ARG A 43 9.94 1.19 -7.25
CA ARG A 43 9.41 1.55 -5.92
C ARG A 43 8.70 2.90 -5.92
N SER A 44 9.23 3.89 -6.63
CA SER A 44 8.65 5.22 -6.79
C SER A 44 7.37 5.25 -7.63
N GLY A 45 7.18 4.26 -8.52
CA GLY A 45 6.02 4.15 -9.40
C GLY A 45 4.86 3.36 -8.80
N ARG A 46 5.08 2.64 -7.68
CA ARG A 46 4.07 1.79 -7.07
C ARG A 46 3.20 2.55 -6.08
N ARG A 47 1.89 2.41 -6.22
CA ARG A 47 0.94 3.02 -5.31
C ARG A 47 -0.35 2.22 -5.24
N ILE A 48 -0.80 1.94 -4.03
CA ILE A 48 -2.15 1.41 -3.79
C ILE A 48 -3.10 2.61 -3.73
N SER A 49 -4.02 2.71 -4.68
CA SER A 49 -5.05 3.76 -4.66
C SER A 49 -6.09 3.50 -3.58
N LYS A 50 -6.76 4.54 -3.09
CA LYS A 50 -7.79 4.40 -2.05
C LYS A 50 -8.89 3.36 -2.39
N PRO A 51 -9.46 3.33 -3.62
CA PRO A 51 -10.45 2.30 -3.97
C PRO A 51 -9.88 0.88 -3.87
N LYS A 52 -8.67 0.64 -4.39
CA LYS A 52 -8.03 -0.69 -4.34
C LYS A 52 -7.70 -1.09 -2.89
N ALA A 53 -7.27 -0.13 -2.07
CA ALA A 53 -7.04 -0.33 -0.64
C ALA A 53 -8.31 -0.80 0.08
N GLY A 54 -9.43 -0.15 -0.16
CA GLY A 54 -10.73 -0.51 0.42
C GLY A 54 -11.18 -1.93 0.04
N VAL A 55 -10.95 -2.35 -1.22
CA VAL A 55 -11.22 -3.73 -1.65
C VAL A 55 -10.35 -4.74 -0.90
N ILE A 56 -9.03 -4.47 -0.78
CA ILE A 56 -8.11 -5.34 -0.06
C ILE A 56 -8.55 -5.48 1.41
N GLU A 57 -8.85 -4.37 2.07
CA GLU A 57 -9.30 -4.35 3.47
C GLU A 57 -10.60 -5.13 3.66
N SER A 58 -11.60 -4.88 2.82
CA SER A 58 -12.90 -5.56 2.89
C SER A 58 -12.75 -7.07 2.74
N MET A 59 -11.95 -7.52 1.77
CA MET A 59 -11.72 -8.94 1.54
C MET A 59 -10.96 -9.59 2.70
N VAL A 60 -9.92 -8.94 3.21
CA VAL A 60 -9.12 -9.48 4.32
C VAL A 60 -9.94 -9.49 5.62
N ASN A 61 -10.77 -8.48 5.87
CA ASN A 61 -11.67 -8.46 7.02
C ASN A 61 -12.77 -9.53 6.93
N ALA A 62 -13.16 -9.92 5.72
CA ALA A 62 -14.06 -11.06 5.47
C ALA A 62 -13.37 -12.44 5.60
N GLY A 63 -12.07 -12.47 5.95
CA GLY A 63 -11.31 -13.72 6.13
C GLY A 63 -10.59 -14.21 4.86
N ILE A 64 -10.63 -13.47 3.76
CA ILE A 64 -9.93 -13.83 2.52
C ILE A 64 -8.45 -13.46 2.68
N SER A 65 -7.55 -14.35 2.26
CA SER A 65 -6.12 -14.08 2.35
C SER A 65 -5.70 -12.87 1.50
N THR A 66 -4.70 -12.11 1.98
CA THR A 66 -4.12 -10.98 1.22
C THR A 66 -3.66 -11.39 -0.19
N LYS A 67 -3.16 -12.63 -0.34
CA LYS A 67 -2.79 -13.18 -1.64
C LYS A 67 -3.99 -13.30 -2.58
N ASN A 68 -5.10 -13.81 -2.09
CA ASN A 68 -6.32 -13.98 -2.90
C ASN A 68 -6.95 -12.63 -3.24
N ALA A 69 -6.93 -11.66 -2.31
CA ALA A 69 -7.37 -10.30 -2.57
C ALA A 69 -6.54 -9.62 -3.68
N TYR A 70 -5.21 -9.80 -3.66
CA TYR A 70 -4.33 -9.33 -4.73
C TYR A 70 -4.63 -10.02 -6.06
N SER A 71 -4.81 -11.36 -6.06
CA SER A 71 -5.13 -12.13 -7.28
C SER A 71 -6.48 -11.72 -7.87
N TYR A 72 -7.46 -11.41 -7.04
CA TYR A 72 -8.74 -10.87 -7.48
C TYR A 72 -8.55 -9.53 -8.21
N LEU A 73 -7.86 -8.57 -7.60
CA LEU A 73 -7.59 -7.27 -8.22
C LEU A 73 -6.81 -7.39 -9.54
N THR A 74 -5.87 -8.35 -9.62
CA THR A 74 -5.12 -8.60 -10.85
C THR A 74 -6.03 -9.09 -11.98
N LYS A 75 -7.00 -9.95 -11.67
CA LYS A 75 -7.98 -10.44 -12.64
C LYS A 75 -8.97 -9.35 -13.08
N GLU A 76 -9.42 -8.50 -12.15
CA GLU A 76 -10.34 -7.40 -12.44
C GLU A 76 -9.76 -6.37 -13.43
N VAL A 77 -8.47 -6.05 -13.30
CA VAL A 77 -7.81 -5.06 -14.18
C VAL A 77 -7.12 -5.69 -15.40
N GLY A 78 -7.25 -7.01 -15.57
CA GLY A 78 -6.80 -7.77 -16.72
C GLY A 78 -5.33 -8.18 -16.70
N GLU A 79 -4.44 -7.37 -16.13
CA GLU A 79 -3.00 -7.65 -16.09
C GLU A 79 -2.35 -7.10 -14.82
N SER A 80 -1.27 -7.75 -14.37
CA SER A 80 -0.52 -7.33 -13.17
C SER A 80 0.08 -5.93 -13.28
N GLU A 81 0.39 -5.49 -14.51
CA GLU A 81 0.92 -4.15 -14.81
C GLU A 81 -0.09 -3.05 -14.48
N ASN A 82 -1.38 -3.31 -14.73
CA ASN A 82 -2.49 -2.37 -14.49
C ASN A 82 -2.89 -2.27 -13.02
N VAL A 83 -2.47 -3.21 -12.18
CA VAL A 83 -2.70 -3.13 -10.73
C VAL A 83 -1.92 -1.95 -10.14
N GLY A 84 -0.71 -1.67 -10.64
CA GLY A 84 0.12 -0.55 -10.25
C GLY A 84 0.89 -0.73 -8.93
N PHE A 85 0.90 -1.93 -8.36
CA PHE A 85 1.65 -2.31 -7.16
C PHE A 85 1.89 -3.82 -7.11
N THR A 86 2.77 -4.26 -6.23
CA THR A 86 3.13 -5.67 -6.08
C THR A 86 2.37 -6.33 -4.92
N ILE A 87 2.36 -7.67 -4.91
CA ILE A 87 1.82 -8.44 -3.77
C ILE A 87 2.51 -8.08 -2.45
N ARG A 88 3.81 -7.76 -2.49
CA ARG A 88 4.57 -7.31 -1.30
C ARG A 88 4.03 -5.99 -0.77
N ASP A 89 3.63 -5.08 -1.66
CA ASP A 89 3.04 -3.80 -1.26
C ASP A 89 1.69 -4.02 -0.57
N CYS A 90 0.89 -5.00 -1.01
CA CYS A 90 -0.33 -5.43 -0.32
C CYS A 90 -0.04 -5.91 1.10
N TYR A 91 0.94 -6.79 1.27
CA TYR A 91 1.31 -7.28 2.60
C TYR A 91 1.80 -6.16 3.51
N ASN A 92 2.66 -5.27 2.99
CA ASN A 92 3.15 -4.12 3.74
C ASN A 92 2.00 -3.19 4.14
N TYR A 93 1.07 -2.93 3.23
CA TYR A 93 -0.11 -2.12 3.51
C TYR A 93 -0.96 -2.73 4.63
N MET A 94 -1.32 -4.00 4.53
CA MET A 94 -2.11 -4.68 5.57
C MET A 94 -1.39 -4.75 6.91
N ASN A 95 -0.07 -4.89 6.89
CA ASN A 95 0.74 -4.86 8.11
C ASN A 95 0.72 -3.46 8.76
N MET A 96 0.86 -2.39 7.98
CA MET A 96 0.74 -1.02 8.47
C MET A 96 -0.64 -0.75 9.09
N GLN A 97 -1.72 -1.23 8.46
CA GLN A 97 -3.08 -1.11 9.00
C GLN A 97 -3.22 -1.83 10.35
N ARG A 98 -2.67 -3.04 10.47
CA ARG A 98 -2.66 -3.78 11.75
C ARG A 98 -1.86 -3.03 12.82
N MET A 99 -0.69 -2.54 12.49
CA MET A 99 0.17 -1.79 13.42
C MET A 99 -0.50 -0.49 13.88
N SER A 100 -1.21 0.22 13.00
CA SER A 100 -1.94 1.43 13.37
C SER A 100 -3.07 1.16 14.37
N MET A 101 -3.70 -0.02 14.29
CA MET A 101 -4.70 -0.44 15.28
C MET A 101 -4.09 -0.80 16.64
N ILE A 102 -2.84 -1.23 16.67
CA ILE A 102 -2.12 -1.61 17.90
C ILE A 102 -1.50 -0.39 18.60
N SER A 103 -1.35 0.74 17.91
CA SER A 103 -0.66 1.94 18.42
C SER A 103 -1.29 2.59 19.66
N ALA A 104 -2.52 2.21 20.03
CA ALA A 104 -3.20 2.65 21.26
C ALA A 104 -2.72 1.95 22.56
N GLY A 105 -1.65 1.14 22.48
CA GLY A 105 -1.14 0.31 23.57
C GLY A 105 -1.66 -1.12 23.49
N ASP A 106 -0.75 -2.08 23.70
CA ASP A 106 -1.05 -3.52 23.54
C ASP A 106 -2.22 -4.00 24.41
N ALA A 107 -2.28 -3.54 25.66
CA ALA A 107 -3.35 -3.90 26.60
C ALA A 107 -4.72 -3.38 26.15
N GLN A 108 -4.80 -2.13 25.69
CA GLN A 108 -6.05 -1.53 25.22
C GLN A 108 -6.52 -2.17 23.90
N SER A 109 -5.59 -2.47 23.01
CA SER A 109 -5.87 -3.17 21.74
C SER A 109 -6.40 -4.57 21.99
N LEU A 110 -5.84 -5.29 22.96
CA LEU A 110 -6.30 -6.61 23.37
C LEU A 110 -7.72 -6.56 23.98
N LEU A 111 -7.96 -5.60 24.86
CA LEU A 111 -9.30 -5.38 25.43
C LEU A 111 -10.33 -5.05 24.35
N ASN A 112 -10.01 -4.20 23.39
CA ASN A 112 -10.89 -3.85 22.28
C ASN A 112 -11.15 -5.07 21.37
N TYR A 113 -10.14 -5.89 21.13
CA TYR A 113 -10.29 -7.15 20.40
C TYR A 113 -11.26 -8.10 21.11
N PHE A 114 -11.10 -8.33 22.40
CA PHE A 114 -12.00 -9.19 23.17
C PHE A 114 -13.43 -8.64 23.24
N LYS A 115 -13.61 -7.32 23.42
CA LYS A 115 -14.92 -6.68 23.39
C LYS A 115 -15.62 -6.89 22.05
N SER A 116 -14.90 -6.72 20.93
CA SER A 116 -15.47 -6.92 19.59
C SER A 116 -15.86 -8.38 19.33
N ARG A 117 -15.06 -9.33 19.81
CA ARG A 117 -15.34 -10.76 19.72
C ARG A 117 -16.55 -11.14 20.57
N HIS A 118 -16.63 -10.65 21.79
CA HIS A 118 -17.75 -10.90 22.69
C HIS A 118 -19.06 -10.37 22.12
N ALA A 119 -19.06 -9.16 21.55
CA ALA A 119 -20.24 -8.58 20.89
C ALA A 119 -20.71 -9.44 19.70
N LYS A 120 -19.81 -9.97 18.89
CA LYS A 120 -20.14 -10.86 17.75
C LYS A 120 -20.74 -12.19 18.22
N ILE A 121 -20.25 -12.76 19.30
CA ILE A 121 -20.78 -13.99 19.88
C ILE A 121 -22.18 -13.75 20.44
N LEU A 122 -22.41 -12.66 21.16
CA LEU A 122 -23.74 -12.30 21.67
C LEU A 122 -24.76 -12.08 20.54
N CYS A 123 -24.39 -11.38 19.46
CA CYS A 123 -25.26 -11.24 18.28
C CYS A 123 -25.62 -12.59 17.65
N PHE A 124 -24.68 -13.54 17.60
CA PHE A 124 -24.96 -14.87 17.08
C PHE A 124 -26.00 -15.61 17.92
N PHE A 125 -25.90 -15.57 19.24
CA PHE A 125 -26.85 -16.24 20.13
C PHE A 125 -28.22 -15.58 20.21
N THR A 126 -28.35 -14.29 19.91
CA THR A 126 -29.65 -13.58 19.91
C THR A 126 -30.46 -13.79 18.65
N GLN A 127 -29.85 -14.28 17.54
CA GLN A 127 -30.56 -14.59 16.30
C GLN A 127 -31.24 -15.97 16.30
N PHE A 128 -31.02 -16.79 17.31
CA PHE A 128 -31.58 -18.15 17.42
C PHE A 128 -32.59 -18.32 18.57
N LYS A 129 -33.29 -17.23 18.96
CA LYS A 129 -34.42 -17.30 19.87
C LYS A 129 -35.73 -17.06 19.14
#